data_ef52f797958253cccd383ead75c47945
#
_entry.id   ef52f797958253cccd383ead75c47945
#
_cell.length_a   1.000
_cell.length_b   1.000
_cell.length_c   1.000
_cell.angle_alpha   90.00
_cell.angle_beta   90.00
_cell.angle_gamma   90.00
#
_symmetry.space_group_name_H-M   'P 1'
#
loop_
_entity.id
_entity.type
_entity.pdbx_description
1 polymer ?
#
loop_
_entity_poly.entity_id
_entity_poly.type
_entity_poly.pdbx_seq_one_letter_code
_entity_poly.pdbx_strand_id
1 'polypeptide(L)'
;MVVHPLHTDIPKPERFTYPFNYEPHPLCLLAAKEVQQEIARINPQEGKMYGVLVVEMDDVGGMMDDGRRKGRIGFLAAYSGLLAGRNDWDYFVPPVYDAQQPDGYFKTQEREISLASHLSTLTSKKMSQNLQDWLFHQYQLLNARGEVKDLVDIWQSYYDKPKLRTKFPMPPGGTGDCCAPKLLQYAYQHGLKPVCMAEFWWGAPTRTELRQHLNYYPACRGKCKPILSWMLQGLEVDPDPELLGFQKMEIPVVYEDEWLLVVNKPSGMLSVPGRIEQYSVETVMQERYPGSKVAHRLDMGTSGLLIVAKTPDVYRALQEQFIKHQVKKKYLAILEKLEKLDKLVKLDELENLDHIDYPQRGTISLPMRPDPMNRPRQVVDMEHGKRAVTDYEFISPDIVALYPQTGRTHQLRIHCAHPDGLGRPIVGDELYGTKGERLMLHASEIWFTHPVKEVPMHFECGVRNVE
;
A
#
# COMPACT_ATOMS: atom_id res chain seq x y z
N MET A 1 4.12 32.36 2.85
CA MET A 1 3.47 31.18 3.46
C MET A 1 2.62 30.51 2.38
N VAL A 2 2.88 29.25 2.09
CA VAL A 2 2.19 28.50 1.01
C VAL A 2 0.94 27.84 1.59
N VAL A 3 -0.08 28.63 1.91
CA VAL A 3 -1.37 28.13 2.39
C VAL A 3 -2.44 28.60 1.40
N HIS A 4 -3.17 27.64 0.83
CA HIS A 4 -4.26 27.90 -0.09
C HIS A 4 -5.58 27.97 0.69
N PRO A 5 -6.43 28.98 0.49
CA PRO A 5 -7.70 29.06 1.19
C PRO A 5 -8.65 27.93 0.77
N LEU A 6 -9.41 27.39 1.71
CA LEU A 6 -10.44 26.39 1.44
C LEU A 6 -11.78 26.88 1.94
N HIS A 7 -12.68 27.24 1.00
CA HIS A 7 -14.01 27.76 1.31
C HIS A 7 -15.03 26.62 1.22
N THR A 8 -15.56 26.17 2.36
CA THR A 8 -16.48 25.04 2.40
C THR A 8 -17.24 24.98 3.71
N ASP A 9 -18.44 24.40 3.68
CA ASP A 9 -19.26 24.06 4.85
C ASP A 9 -19.06 22.61 5.32
N ILE A 10 -18.16 21.86 4.72
CA ILE A 10 -17.84 20.47 5.14
C ILE A 10 -17.27 20.53 6.56
N PRO A 11 -17.86 19.77 7.52
CA PRO A 11 -17.39 19.77 8.89
C PRO A 11 -15.97 19.19 8.99
N LYS A 12 -15.20 19.71 9.94
CA LYS A 12 -13.88 19.15 10.28
C LYS A 12 -14.07 17.79 10.97
N PRO A 13 -13.16 16.83 10.76
CA PRO A 13 -13.13 15.62 11.56
C PRO A 13 -12.80 15.97 13.03
N GLU A 14 -13.29 15.16 13.95
CA GLU A 14 -13.01 15.33 15.40
C GLU A 14 -11.53 15.11 15.72
N ARG A 15 -10.88 14.21 14.97
CA ARG A 15 -9.47 13.86 15.11
C ARG A 15 -8.77 13.96 13.78
N PHE A 16 -7.45 14.07 13.81
CA PHE A 16 -6.63 13.98 12.59
C PHE A 16 -6.79 12.60 11.96
N THR A 17 -7.10 12.56 10.66
CA THR A 17 -7.29 11.31 9.91
C THR A 17 -6.02 10.44 9.96
N TYR A 18 -6.18 9.15 10.23
CA TYR A 18 -5.04 8.23 10.29
C TYR A 18 -4.33 8.15 8.93
N PRO A 19 -3.04 8.50 8.80
CA PRO A 19 -2.38 8.65 7.50
C PRO A 19 -2.27 7.37 6.69
N PHE A 20 -2.49 6.21 7.33
CA PHE A 20 -2.44 4.89 6.72
C PHE A 20 -3.84 4.33 6.44
N ASN A 21 -4.88 5.17 6.49
CA ASN A 21 -6.22 4.85 6.06
C ASN A 21 -6.41 5.18 4.58
N TYR A 22 -7.23 4.39 3.88
CA TYR A 22 -7.52 4.55 2.46
C TYR A 22 -8.72 5.46 2.15
N GLU A 23 -9.47 5.88 3.17
CA GLU A 23 -10.62 6.76 3.00
C GLU A 23 -10.26 8.21 3.30
N PRO A 24 -9.98 9.04 2.26
CA PRO A 24 -9.67 10.44 2.48
C PRO A 24 -10.92 11.18 2.94
N HIS A 25 -10.75 12.08 3.92
CA HIS A 25 -11.82 12.95 4.38
C HIS A 25 -12.32 13.86 3.24
N PRO A 26 -13.64 14.20 3.16
CA PRO A 26 -14.19 15.05 2.10
C PRO A 26 -13.47 16.41 1.92
N LEU A 27 -12.94 16.99 3.00
CA LEU A 27 -12.08 18.18 2.93
C LEU A 27 -10.82 17.95 2.09
N CYS A 28 -10.19 16.77 2.24
CA CYS A 28 -9.02 16.41 1.45
C CYS A 28 -9.37 16.17 -0.02
N LEU A 29 -10.56 15.62 -0.30
CA LEU A 29 -11.04 15.46 -1.67
C LEU A 29 -11.23 16.80 -2.36
N LEU A 30 -11.77 17.80 -1.65
CA LEU A 30 -11.93 19.15 -2.15
C LEU A 30 -10.57 19.82 -2.41
N ALA A 31 -9.66 19.79 -1.45
CA ALA A 31 -8.31 20.32 -1.59
C ALA A 31 -7.54 19.64 -2.75
N ALA A 32 -7.67 18.32 -2.89
CA ALA A 32 -7.02 17.59 -3.96
C ALA A 32 -7.47 18.01 -5.36
N LYS A 33 -8.74 18.39 -5.55
CA LYS A 33 -9.25 18.91 -6.83
C LYS A 33 -8.54 20.19 -7.25
N GLU A 34 -8.28 21.09 -6.32
CA GLU A 34 -7.52 22.34 -6.59
C GLU A 34 -6.06 21.99 -6.99
N VAL A 35 -5.43 21.08 -6.27
CA VAL A 35 -4.07 20.63 -6.58
C VAL A 35 -4.01 19.95 -7.96
N GLN A 36 -5.02 19.15 -8.31
CA GLN A 36 -5.11 18.50 -9.62
C GLN A 36 -5.19 19.52 -10.77
N GLN A 37 -5.87 20.64 -10.58
CA GLN A 37 -5.90 21.72 -11.58
C GLN A 37 -4.53 22.34 -11.77
N GLU A 38 -3.78 22.57 -10.69
CA GLU A 38 -2.42 23.10 -10.77
C GLU A 38 -1.45 22.11 -11.43
N ILE A 39 -1.54 20.82 -11.07
CA ILE A 39 -0.75 19.77 -11.71
C ILE A 39 -1.03 19.71 -13.22
N ALA A 40 -2.30 19.85 -13.63
CA ALA A 40 -2.67 19.88 -15.03
C ALA A 40 -2.03 21.07 -15.79
N ARG A 41 -1.85 22.22 -15.12
CA ARG A 41 -1.13 23.39 -15.68
C ARG A 41 0.37 23.12 -15.84
N ILE A 42 0.99 22.48 -14.85
CA ILE A 42 2.40 22.08 -14.89
C ILE A 42 2.65 21.01 -15.95
N ASN A 43 1.65 20.14 -16.17
CA ASN A 43 1.65 19.04 -17.15
C ASN A 43 2.89 18.11 -17.03
N PRO A 44 3.16 17.51 -15.86
CA PRO A 44 4.31 16.62 -15.69
C PRO A 44 4.13 15.36 -16.52
N GLN A 45 5.22 14.89 -17.14
CA GLN A 45 5.21 13.71 -18.01
C GLN A 45 5.26 12.38 -17.22
N GLU A 46 5.70 12.43 -15.98
CA GLU A 46 5.88 11.24 -15.14
C GLU A 46 4.75 11.11 -14.13
N GLY A 47 4.29 9.86 -13.93
CA GLY A 47 3.37 9.54 -12.84
C GLY A 47 4.03 9.76 -11.48
N LYS A 48 3.31 10.42 -10.56
CA LYS A 48 3.86 10.84 -9.26
C LYS A 48 2.80 10.91 -8.16
N MET A 49 3.28 10.75 -6.92
CA MET A 49 2.48 10.93 -5.72
C MET A 49 2.41 12.41 -5.33
N TYR A 50 1.20 12.89 -5.09
CA TYR A 50 0.90 14.20 -4.53
C TYR A 50 0.15 14.05 -3.23
N GLY A 51 0.29 15.05 -2.35
CA GLY A 51 -0.39 15.06 -1.06
C GLY A 51 -1.01 16.41 -0.76
N VAL A 52 -2.09 16.38 0.01
CA VAL A 52 -2.76 17.54 0.58
C VAL A 52 -2.86 17.39 2.09
N LEU A 53 -2.67 18.49 2.81
CA LEU A 53 -2.90 18.60 4.24
C LEU A 53 -3.84 19.78 4.48
N VAL A 54 -5.03 19.50 4.96
CA VAL A 54 -5.94 20.56 5.43
C VAL A 54 -5.46 21.03 6.78
N VAL A 55 -5.39 22.35 6.93
CA VAL A 55 -4.90 23.00 8.15
C VAL A 55 -5.88 24.05 8.64
N GLU A 56 -5.91 24.24 9.94
CA GLU A 56 -6.58 25.36 10.59
C GLU A 56 -5.55 26.44 10.90
N MET A 57 -5.90 27.69 10.57
CA MET A 57 -5.09 28.86 10.88
C MET A 57 -5.68 29.58 12.10
N ASP A 58 -4.84 29.94 13.05
CA ASP A 58 -5.26 30.80 14.14
C ASP A 58 -5.64 32.19 13.60
N ASP A 59 -6.88 32.58 13.75
CA ASP A 59 -7.38 33.85 13.24
C ASP A 59 -7.27 34.95 14.30
N VAL A 60 -6.68 36.08 13.94
CA VAL A 60 -6.58 37.27 14.77
C VAL A 60 -7.85 38.14 14.67
N GLY A 61 -8.97 37.63 14.26
CA GLY A 61 -10.15 38.44 14.17
C GLY A 61 -11.40 37.79 13.58
N GLY A 62 -12.24 37.26 14.43
CA GLY A 62 -13.61 36.89 14.10
C GLY A 62 -14.22 36.02 15.18
N MET A 63 -15.10 36.57 16.02
CA MET A 63 -15.98 35.77 16.89
C MET A 63 -17.21 35.33 16.11
N MET A 64 -17.63 34.09 16.27
CA MET A 64 -18.97 33.63 15.89
C MET A 64 -20.02 34.19 16.87
N ASP A 65 -21.29 34.21 16.46
CA ASP A 65 -22.43 34.61 17.29
C ASP A 65 -22.55 33.79 18.60
N ASP A 66 -21.92 32.60 18.65
CA ASP A 66 -21.89 31.72 19.81
C ASP A 66 -20.63 31.89 20.70
N GLY A 67 -19.80 32.92 20.43
CA GLY A 67 -18.58 33.21 21.18
C GLY A 67 -17.37 32.34 20.83
N ARG A 68 -17.45 31.44 19.83
CA ARG A 68 -16.31 30.65 19.35
C ARG A 68 -15.57 31.38 18.23
N ARG A 69 -14.25 31.25 18.19
CA ARG A 69 -13.44 31.77 17.06
C ARG A 69 -13.62 30.83 15.85
N LYS A 70 -14.04 31.38 14.72
CA LYS A 70 -14.12 30.65 13.45
C LYS A 70 -12.72 30.59 12.84
N GLY A 71 -11.95 29.53 13.15
CA GLY A 71 -10.66 29.30 12.50
C GLY A 71 -10.86 29.17 10.98
N ARG A 72 -10.07 29.91 10.18
CA ARG A 72 -10.05 29.73 8.73
C ARG A 72 -9.40 28.42 8.39
N ILE A 73 -10.01 27.68 7.46
CA ILE A 73 -9.44 26.46 6.94
C ILE A 73 -8.70 26.78 5.65
N GLY A 74 -7.50 26.23 5.52
CA GLY A 74 -6.74 26.23 4.28
C GLY A 74 -6.14 24.85 4.03
N PHE A 75 -5.38 24.72 2.95
CA PHE A 75 -4.64 23.51 2.70
C PHE A 75 -3.22 23.80 2.21
N LEU A 76 -2.36 22.83 2.43
CA LEU A 76 -1.01 22.72 1.93
C LEU A 76 -0.95 21.63 0.87
N ALA A 77 -0.09 21.80 -0.14
CA ALA A 77 0.13 20.82 -1.19
C ALA A 77 1.60 20.38 -1.23
N ALA A 78 1.85 19.12 -1.54
CA ALA A 78 3.20 18.57 -1.72
C ALA A 78 3.23 17.52 -2.84
N TYR A 79 4.43 17.24 -3.33
CA TYR A 79 4.74 16.13 -4.22
C TYR A 79 5.93 15.34 -3.70
N SER A 80 6.03 14.06 -4.10
CA SER A 80 7.14 13.20 -3.69
C SER A 80 8.38 13.44 -4.56
N GLY A 81 9.57 13.56 -3.95
CA GLY A 81 10.83 13.79 -4.67
C GLY A 81 10.86 15.10 -5.45
N LEU A 82 11.32 15.07 -6.72
CA LEU A 82 11.35 16.21 -7.62
C LEU A 82 10.14 16.23 -8.56
N LEU A 83 9.60 17.40 -8.89
CA LEU A 83 8.54 17.59 -9.88
C LEU A 83 9.11 18.28 -11.12
N ALA A 84 9.06 17.62 -12.27
CA ALA A 84 9.69 18.07 -13.52
C ALA A 84 11.17 18.49 -13.31
N GLY A 85 11.93 17.71 -12.53
CA GLY A 85 13.33 17.95 -12.22
C GLY A 85 13.61 19.06 -11.19
N ARG A 86 12.57 19.66 -10.58
CA ARG A 86 12.67 20.79 -9.64
C ARG A 86 12.03 20.46 -8.30
N ASN A 87 12.40 21.21 -7.25
CA ASN A 87 11.81 21.14 -5.91
C ASN A 87 11.37 22.51 -5.35
N ASP A 88 11.36 23.54 -6.19
CA ASP A 88 11.14 24.95 -5.84
C ASP A 88 9.88 25.55 -6.48
N TRP A 89 8.80 24.78 -6.54
CA TRP A 89 7.50 25.24 -7.05
C TRP A 89 6.73 26.02 -5.99
N ASP A 90 6.40 27.30 -6.27
CA ASP A 90 5.75 28.22 -5.32
C ASP A 90 4.39 27.75 -4.79
N TYR A 91 3.69 26.91 -5.54
CA TYR A 91 2.41 26.35 -5.15
C TYR A 91 2.52 25.27 -4.08
N PHE A 92 3.66 24.61 -3.98
CA PHE A 92 3.88 23.47 -3.10
C PHE A 92 4.79 23.82 -1.92
N VAL A 93 4.62 23.10 -0.81
CA VAL A 93 5.54 23.25 0.32
C VAL A 93 6.95 22.83 -0.07
N PRO A 94 7.99 23.51 0.42
CA PRO A 94 9.38 23.15 0.15
C PRO A 94 9.73 21.77 0.75
N PRO A 95 10.84 21.14 0.31
CA PRO A 95 11.38 19.95 0.94
C PRO A 95 11.79 20.25 2.39
N VAL A 96 11.82 19.22 3.25
CA VAL A 96 12.31 19.34 4.63
C VAL A 96 13.76 19.82 4.64
N TYR A 97 14.57 19.29 3.74
CA TYR A 97 15.94 19.74 3.47
C TYR A 97 16.13 19.86 1.94
N ASP A 98 16.65 20.99 1.48
CA ASP A 98 16.90 21.22 0.07
C ASP A 98 18.28 20.69 -0.35
N ALA A 99 18.30 19.44 -0.80
CA ALA A 99 19.50 18.80 -1.37
C ALA A 99 19.81 19.22 -2.82
N GLN A 100 18.97 20.06 -3.46
CA GLN A 100 19.15 20.46 -4.86
C GLN A 100 19.87 21.80 -5.02
N GLN A 101 20.26 22.47 -3.94
CA GLN A 101 21.03 23.71 -3.99
C GLN A 101 22.31 23.51 -4.83
N PRO A 102 22.52 24.29 -5.93
CA PRO A 102 23.59 24.03 -6.90
C PRO A 102 25.00 24.02 -6.29
N ASP A 103 25.25 24.89 -5.33
CA ASP A 103 26.54 25.03 -4.62
C ASP A 103 26.47 24.44 -3.20
N GLY A 104 25.41 23.71 -2.87
CA GLY A 104 25.25 23.03 -1.60
C GLY A 104 26.19 21.83 -1.47
N TYR A 105 26.50 21.46 -0.22
CA TYR A 105 27.39 20.34 0.09
C TYR A 105 26.98 19.04 -0.63
N PHE A 106 25.66 18.72 -0.64
CA PHE A 106 25.15 17.50 -1.28
C PHE A 106 25.51 17.47 -2.78
N LYS A 107 25.22 18.53 -3.53
CA LYS A 107 25.52 18.62 -4.97
C LYS A 107 27.00 18.64 -5.28
N THR A 108 27.79 19.26 -4.45
CA THR A 108 29.26 19.27 -4.58
C THR A 108 29.80 17.85 -4.42
N GLN A 109 29.38 17.13 -3.37
CA GLN A 109 29.81 15.76 -3.13
C GLN A 109 29.28 14.78 -4.20
N GLU A 110 28.04 14.98 -4.70
CA GLU A 110 27.50 14.18 -5.79
C GLU A 110 28.35 14.28 -7.07
N ARG A 111 28.81 15.50 -7.41
CA ARG A 111 29.74 15.72 -8.54
C ARG A 111 31.09 15.03 -8.32
N GLU A 112 31.68 15.14 -7.13
CA GLU A 112 32.92 14.48 -6.77
C GLU A 112 32.81 12.94 -6.87
N ILE A 113 31.72 12.37 -6.39
CA ILE A 113 31.43 10.94 -6.47
C ILE A 113 31.28 10.50 -7.92
N SER A 114 30.62 11.30 -8.75
CA SER A 114 30.46 11.04 -10.17
C SER A 114 31.81 10.99 -10.88
N LEU A 115 32.73 11.92 -10.59
CA LEU A 115 34.08 11.91 -11.09
C LEU A 115 34.91 10.72 -10.58
N ALA A 116 34.75 10.37 -9.30
CA ALA A 116 35.44 9.23 -8.68
C ALA A 116 34.94 7.88 -9.21
N SER A 117 33.72 7.79 -9.73
CA SER A 117 33.13 6.55 -10.29
C SER A 117 33.96 6.00 -11.46
N HIS A 118 34.71 6.86 -12.19
CA HIS A 118 35.61 6.49 -13.24
C HIS A 118 36.95 5.85 -12.72
N LEU A 119 37.23 5.98 -11.41
CA LEU A 119 38.48 5.50 -10.82
C LEU A 119 38.32 4.16 -10.09
N SER A 120 37.21 3.97 -9.31
CA SER A 120 36.93 2.72 -8.58
C SER A 120 35.47 2.62 -8.15
N THR A 121 34.81 1.52 -8.50
CA THR A 121 33.42 1.24 -8.13
C THR A 121 33.22 1.09 -6.60
N LEU A 122 34.22 0.54 -5.90
CA LEU A 122 34.14 0.34 -4.42
C LEU A 122 34.26 1.69 -3.69
N THR A 123 35.13 2.57 -4.14
CA THR A 123 35.33 3.90 -3.53
C THR A 123 34.09 4.78 -3.74
N SER A 124 33.55 4.83 -4.95
CA SER A 124 32.34 5.61 -5.24
C SER A 124 31.12 5.12 -4.46
N LYS A 125 30.97 3.79 -4.28
CA LYS A 125 29.89 3.22 -3.47
C LYS A 125 29.97 3.66 -2.00
N LYS A 126 31.17 3.63 -1.41
CA LYS A 126 31.37 4.06 -0.02
C LYS A 126 31.14 5.57 0.15
N MET A 127 31.60 6.38 -0.81
CA MET A 127 31.34 7.82 -0.81
C MET A 127 29.84 8.12 -0.92
N SER A 128 29.12 7.44 -1.81
CA SER A 128 27.67 7.58 -1.96
C SER A 128 26.94 7.23 -0.67
N GLN A 129 27.37 6.18 0.03
CA GLN A 129 26.79 5.78 1.30
C GLN A 129 27.02 6.84 2.39
N ASN A 130 28.25 7.32 2.52
CA ASN A 130 28.58 8.40 3.46
C ASN A 130 27.78 9.67 3.18
N LEU A 131 27.60 10.04 1.91
CA LEU A 131 26.80 11.19 1.52
C LEU A 131 25.34 11.02 1.88
N GLN A 132 24.79 9.80 1.68
CA GLN A 132 23.40 9.50 2.05
C GLN A 132 23.21 9.52 3.58
N ASP A 133 24.15 8.97 4.35
CA ASP A 133 24.13 9.01 5.81
C ASP A 133 24.18 10.45 6.31
N TRP A 134 25.08 11.28 5.75
CA TRP A 134 25.13 12.69 6.04
C TRP A 134 23.81 13.39 5.72
N LEU A 135 23.20 13.12 4.57
CA LEU A 135 21.93 13.71 4.17
C LEU A 135 20.81 13.41 5.17
N PHE A 136 20.73 12.19 5.69
CA PHE A 136 19.70 11.83 6.66
C PHE A 136 19.80 12.66 7.96
N HIS A 137 21.00 13.04 8.37
CA HIS A 137 21.19 13.91 9.55
C HIS A 137 20.82 15.38 9.28
N GLN A 138 20.58 15.78 8.02
CA GLN A 138 20.04 17.11 7.73
C GLN A 138 18.53 17.20 7.95
N TYR A 139 17.83 16.07 8.05
CA TYR A 139 16.39 16.04 8.29
C TYR A 139 16.10 16.15 9.79
N GLN A 140 15.91 17.38 10.26
CA GLN A 140 15.48 17.69 11.62
C GLN A 140 13.95 17.81 11.64
N LEU A 141 13.25 16.82 12.18
CA LEU A 141 11.81 16.68 12.07
C LEU A 141 11.10 17.10 13.34
N LEU A 142 10.09 17.96 13.18
CA LEU A 142 9.20 18.42 14.25
C LEU A 142 8.07 17.40 14.48
N ASN A 143 7.65 17.28 15.73
CA ASN A 143 6.37 16.68 16.07
C ASN A 143 5.34 17.76 16.44
N ALA A 144 4.09 17.36 16.66
CA ALA A 144 3.02 18.31 17.03
C ALA A 144 3.16 18.93 18.43
N ARG A 145 4.13 18.47 19.24
CA ARG A 145 4.49 19.11 20.52
C ARG A 145 5.56 20.20 20.36
N GLY A 146 6.07 20.40 19.12
CA GLY A 146 7.17 21.31 18.85
C GLY A 146 8.57 20.74 19.18
N GLU A 147 8.67 19.44 19.47
CA GLU A 147 9.94 18.78 19.73
C GLU A 147 10.62 18.44 18.40
N VAL A 148 11.94 18.65 18.32
CA VAL A 148 12.76 18.33 17.13
C VAL A 148 13.54 17.06 17.36
N LYS A 149 13.61 16.20 16.34
CA LYS A 149 14.43 14.99 16.37
C LYS A 149 15.03 14.68 15.00
N ASP A 150 16.26 14.21 15.02
CA ASP A 150 16.98 13.75 13.84
C ASP A 150 16.30 12.52 13.21
N LEU A 151 16.26 12.46 11.88
CA LEU A 151 15.63 11.36 11.13
C LEU A 151 16.23 9.99 11.49
N VAL A 152 17.55 9.91 11.66
CA VAL A 152 18.23 8.65 12.00
C VAL A 152 17.85 8.21 13.42
N ASP A 153 17.77 9.15 14.35
CA ASP A 153 17.35 8.89 15.73
C ASP A 153 15.88 8.44 15.80
N ILE A 154 15.02 9.05 15.00
CA ILE A 154 13.61 8.60 14.86
C ILE A 154 13.56 7.16 14.35
N TRP A 155 14.32 6.88 13.29
CA TRP A 155 14.38 5.55 12.68
C TRP A 155 14.87 4.48 13.66
N GLN A 156 15.96 4.75 14.36
CA GLN A 156 16.54 3.84 15.35
C GLN A 156 15.63 3.63 16.55
N SER A 157 14.92 4.68 16.98
CA SER A 157 13.93 4.59 18.07
C SER A 157 12.71 3.76 17.69
N TYR A 158 12.28 3.83 16.43
CA TYR A 158 11.17 3.02 15.91
C TYR A 158 11.53 1.53 15.80
N TYR A 159 12.77 1.22 15.41
CA TYR A 159 13.31 -0.14 15.31
C TYR A 159 14.20 -0.49 16.52
N ASP A 160 13.69 -0.29 17.74
CA ASP A 160 14.43 -0.40 18.99
C ASP A 160 14.95 -1.82 19.33
N LYS A 161 14.31 -2.87 18.79
CA LYS A 161 14.68 -4.28 19.03
C LYS A 161 15.97 -4.66 18.26
N PRO A 162 16.95 -5.35 18.89
CA PRO A 162 18.24 -5.68 18.26
C PRO A 162 18.11 -6.34 16.88
N LYS A 163 17.20 -7.31 16.72
CA LYS A 163 16.93 -7.96 15.43
C LYS A 163 16.42 -7.00 14.36
N LEU A 164 15.63 -6.01 14.76
CA LEU A 164 15.07 -5.01 13.83
C LEU A 164 16.12 -3.98 13.46
N ARG A 165 16.96 -3.54 14.40
CA ARG A 165 18.10 -2.63 14.12
C ARG A 165 19.08 -3.26 13.14
N THR A 166 19.42 -4.55 13.30
CA THR A 166 20.26 -5.24 12.32
C THR A 166 19.63 -5.33 10.94
N LYS A 167 18.30 -5.48 10.88
CA LYS A 167 17.57 -5.60 9.61
C LYS A 167 17.33 -4.25 8.92
N PHE A 168 17.18 -3.19 9.70
CA PHE A 168 16.87 -1.83 9.23
C PHE A 168 17.83 -0.82 9.90
N PRO A 169 19.14 -0.92 9.63
CA PRO A 169 20.15 -0.11 10.34
C PRO A 169 20.02 1.38 10.03
N MET A 170 19.63 1.72 8.82
CA MET A 170 19.49 3.11 8.33
C MET A 170 18.20 3.27 7.54
N PRO A 171 17.68 4.50 7.43
CA PRO A 171 16.57 4.81 6.55
C PRO A 171 16.90 4.47 5.09
N PRO A 172 15.95 3.99 4.30
CA PRO A 172 16.16 3.83 2.86
C PRO A 172 16.17 5.18 2.13
N GLY A 173 16.86 5.24 0.98
CA GLY A 173 16.98 6.47 0.18
C GLY A 173 15.64 7.14 -0.13
N GLY A 174 15.61 8.48 -0.09
CA GLY A 174 14.40 9.30 -0.25
C GLY A 174 13.42 9.26 0.94
N THR A 175 13.85 8.75 2.09
CA THR A 175 13.08 8.88 3.35
C THR A 175 13.10 10.34 3.78
N GLY A 176 11.92 10.91 4.10
CA GLY A 176 11.76 12.34 4.40
C GLY A 176 11.23 13.16 3.21
N ASP A 177 11.41 12.70 1.96
CA ASP A 177 10.96 13.41 0.75
C ASP A 177 9.56 13.05 0.27
N CYS A 178 8.83 12.23 1.02
CA CYS A 178 7.42 11.94 0.75
C CYS A 178 6.53 13.13 1.07
N CYS A 179 5.28 13.13 0.57
CA CYS A 179 4.36 14.24 0.76
C CYS A 179 4.04 14.48 2.25
N ALA A 180 3.67 13.44 3.00
CA ALA A 180 3.24 13.58 4.38
C ALA A 180 4.29 14.23 5.32
N PRO A 181 5.57 13.82 5.33
CA PRO A 181 6.59 14.51 6.13
C PRO A 181 6.78 15.97 5.77
N LYS A 182 6.79 16.32 4.47
CA LYS A 182 6.91 17.71 4.01
C LYS A 182 5.75 18.58 4.50
N LEU A 183 4.54 18.07 4.35
CA LEU A 183 3.31 18.77 4.74
C LEU A 183 3.25 19.03 6.24
N LEU A 184 3.49 18.02 7.06
CA LEU A 184 3.48 18.14 8.52
C LEU A 184 4.62 19.04 9.01
N GLN A 185 5.83 18.88 8.45
CA GLN A 185 6.97 19.73 8.80
C GLN A 185 6.66 21.20 8.56
N TYR A 186 6.13 21.52 7.38
CA TYR A 186 5.76 22.89 7.04
C TYR A 186 4.67 23.43 7.97
N ALA A 187 3.64 22.62 8.23
CA ALA A 187 2.56 23.02 9.12
C ALA A 187 3.07 23.36 10.53
N TYR A 188 3.91 22.52 11.13
CA TYR A 188 4.47 22.75 12.46
C TYR A 188 5.41 23.95 12.51
N GLN A 189 6.27 24.13 11.49
CA GLN A 189 7.16 25.30 11.41
C GLN A 189 6.42 26.64 11.35
N HIS A 190 5.18 26.63 10.82
CA HIS A 190 4.38 27.84 10.66
C HIS A 190 3.22 27.97 11.66
N GLY A 191 3.19 27.11 12.69
CA GLY A 191 2.14 27.14 13.71
C GLY A 191 0.74 26.77 13.20
N LEU A 192 0.65 26.06 12.07
CA LEU A 192 -0.62 25.63 11.50
C LEU A 192 -1.06 24.32 12.16
N LYS A 193 -2.35 24.20 12.46
CA LYS A 193 -2.91 23.01 13.09
C LYS A 193 -3.38 22.01 12.02
N PRO A 194 -2.78 20.81 11.89
CA PRO A 194 -3.24 19.78 10.98
C PRO A 194 -4.67 19.30 11.31
N VAL A 195 -5.51 19.15 10.28
CA VAL A 195 -6.91 18.70 10.40
C VAL A 195 -7.11 17.32 9.77
N CYS A 196 -6.70 17.14 8.53
CA CYS A 196 -6.76 15.88 7.80
C CYS A 196 -5.81 15.92 6.61
N MET A 197 -5.39 14.73 6.14
CA MET A 197 -4.48 14.61 5.00
C MET A 197 -4.90 13.49 4.05
N ALA A 198 -4.49 13.61 2.80
CA ALA A 198 -4.60 12.53 1.81
C ALA A 198 -3.46 12.60 0.80
N GLU A 199 -3.12 11.46 0.20
CA GLU A 199 -2.18 11.35 -0.90
C GLU A 199 -2.88 10.69 -2.09
N PHE A 200 -2.60 11.16 -3.32
CA PHE A 200 -3.17 10.62 -4.55
C PHE A 200 -2.11 10.52 -5.65
N TRP A 201 -2.35 9.62 -6.61
CA TRP A 201 -1.48 9.43 -7.75
C TRP A 201 -1.95 10.26 -8.94
N TRP A 202 -1.02 10.94 -9.62
CA TRP A 202 -1.27 11.63 -10.88
C TRP A 202 -0.34 11.09 -11.97
N GLY A 203 -0.88 10.77 -13.15
CA GLY A 203 -0.15 10.26 -14.29
C GLY A 203 -0.30 8.76 -14.50
N ALA A 204 0.37 8.24 -15.52
CA ALA A 204 0.33 6.83 -15.87
C ALA A 204 0.97 5.95 -14.78
N PRO A 205 0.52 4.70 -14.59
CA PRO A 205 1.23 3.74 -13.75
C PRO A 205 2.62 3.47 -14.30
N THR A 206 3.59 3.26 -13.43
CA THR A 206 4.92 2.80 -13.86
C THR A 206 4.96 1.28 -13.91
N ARG A 207 5.94 0.70 -14.64
CA ARG A 207 6.12 -0.77 -14.68
C ARG A 207 6.39 -1.38 -13.30
N THR A 208 6.94 -0.59 -12.37
CA THR A 208 7.29 -1.03 -11.02
C THR A 208 6.23 -0.68 -9.98
N GLU A 209 5.41 0.35 -10.22
CA GLU A 209 4.35 0.81 -9.31
C GLU A 209 3.00 0.79 -10.02
N LEU A 210 2.17 -0.17 -9.67
CA LEU A 210 0.78 -0.26 -10.13
C LEU A 210 -0.07 0.73 -9.32
N ARG A 211 -0.06 2.00 -9.74
CA ARG A 211 -0.87 3.07 -9.16
C ARG A 211 -1.71 3.69 -10.25
N GLN A 212 -3.00 3.84 -9.98
CA GLN A 212 -3.93 4.41 -10.95
C GLN A 212 -4.06 5.92 -10.79
N HIS A 213 -4.18 6.59 -11.91
CA HIS A 213 -4.41 8.03 -11.98
C HIS A 213 -5.64 8.44 -11.16
N LEU A 214 -5.50 9.51 -10.36
CA LEU A 214 -6.51 10.06 -9.45
C LEU A 214 -6.93 9.16 -8.28
N ASN A 215 -6.39 7.94 -8.15
CA ASN A 215 -6.67 7.13 -6.97
C ASN A 215 -5.89 7.63 -5.76
N TYR A 216 -6.54 7.51 -4.60
CA TYR A 216 -5.95 7.87 -3.32
C TYR A 216 -5.23 6.66 -2.72
N TYR A 217 -4.11 6.94 -2.06
CA TYR A 217 -3.27 5.91 -1.44
C TYR A 217 -2.83 6.37 -0.05
N PRO A 218 -2.70 5.45 0.92
CA PRO A 218 -2.18 5.79 2.23
C PRO A 218 -0.70 6.18 2.16
N ALA A 219 -0.23 6.88 3.17
CA ALA A 219 1.18 7.13 3.38
C ALA A 219 1.97 5.80 3.41
N CYS A 220 3.16 5.79 2.83
CA CYS A 220 3.93 4.56 2.67
C CYS A 220 4.36 4.00 4.03
N ARG A 221 4.19 2.68 4.21
CA ARG A 221 4.55 2.01 5.48
C ARG A 221 6.05 1.75 5.63
N GLY A 222 6.81 1.77 4.54
CA GLY A 222 8.23 1.45 4.55
C GLY A 222 9.13 2.61 4.97
N LYS A 223 8.86 3.81 4.45
CA LYS A 223 9.63 5.03 4.73
C LYS A 223 8.92 5.96 5.71
N CYS A 224 7.61 6.19 5.48
CA CYS A 224 6.87 7.21 6.21
C CYS A 224 6.40 6.74 7.59
N LYS A 225 6.07 5.44 7.78
CA LYS A 225 5.52 4.99 9.07
C LYS A 225 6.44 5.25 10.26
N PRO A 226 7.76 5.00 10.21
CA PRO A 226 8.64 5.38 11.31
C PRO A 226 8.65 6.88 11.60
N ILE A 227 8.70 7.71 10.55
CA ILE A 227 8.74 9.17 10.66
C ILE A 227 7.42 9.71 11.22
N LEU A 228 6.29 9.30 10.63
CA LEU A 228 4.98 9.77 11.06
C LEU A 228 4.63 9.32 12.47
N SER A 229 5.15 8.16 12.93
CA SER A 229 5.03 7.75 14.33
C SER A 229 5.64 8.76 15.32
N TRP A 230 6.63 9.55 14.89
CA TRP A 230 7.19 10.65 15.65
C TRP A 230 6.41 11.94 15.40
N MET A 231 6.23 12.34 14.14
CA MET A 231 5.65 13.64 13.78
C MET A 231 4.21 13.81 14.27
N LEU A 232 3.45 12.74 14.42
CA LEU A 232 2.07 12.76 14.91
C LEU A 232 1.96 12.80 16.45
N GLN A 233 3.07 12.72 17.20
CA GLN A 233 3.02 12.83 18.66
C GLN A 233 2.59 14.23 19.07
N GLY A 234 1.49 14.30 19.84
CA GLY A 234 0.86 15.56 20.23
C GLY A 234 -0.42 15.89 19.45
N LEU A 235 -0.70 15.18 18.33
CA LEU A 235 -2.00 15.24 17.67
C LEU A 235 -2.95 14.17 18.21
N GLU A 236 -4.21 14.52 18.33
CA GLU A 236 -5.29 13.54 18.45
C GLU A 236 -5.56 12.92 17.07
N VAL A 237 -5.04 11.73 16.85
CA VAL A 237 -5.15 10.99 15.58
C VAL A 237 -6.22 9.92 15.72
N ASP A 238 -6.98 9.67 14.64
CA ASP A 238 -7.88 8.53 14.58
C ASP A 238 -7.11 7.25 14.92
N PRO A 239 -7.74 6.33 15.66
CA PRO A 239 -7.08 5.07 16.00
C PRO A 239 -6.72 4.29 14.73
N ASP A 240 -5.60 3.56 14.79
CA ASP A 240 -5.22 2.65 13.70
C ASP A 240 -6.35 1.62 13.49
N PRO A 241 -7.00 1.58 12.32
CA PRO A 241 -8.05 0.61 12.05
C PRO A 241 -7.61 -0.84 12.25
N GLU A 242 -6.30 -1.12 12.07
CA GLU A 242 -5.72 -2.44 12.36
C GLU A 242 -5.67 -2.76 13.87
N LEU A 243 -5.78 -1.73 14.75
CA LEU A 243 -5.83 -1.89 16.20
C LEU A 243 -7.26 -1.90 16.76
N LEU A 244 -8.24 -1.43 15.97
CA LEU A 244 -9.66 -1.46 16.34
C LEU A 244 -10.23 -2.86 16.18
N GLY A 245 -9.70 -3.81 16.92
CA GLY A 245 -10.05 -5.22 17.00
C GLY A 245 -11.13 -5.69 16.02
N PHE A 246 -10.77 -6.60 15.13
CA PHE A 246 -11.73 -7.19 14.20
C PHE A 246 -12.92 -7.73 14.98
N GLN A 247 -14.16 -7.40 14.55
CA GLN A 247 -15.35 -8.07 15.05
C GLN A 247 -15.15 -9.58 14.89
N LYS A 248 -15.49 -10.37 15.91
CA LYS A 248 -15.40 -11.84 15.82
C LYS A 248 -16.22 -12.30 14.62
N MET A 249 -15.51 -12.65 13.54
CA MET A 249 -16.14 -13.18 12.33
C MET A 249 -16.38 -14.66 12.50
N GLU A 250 -17.54 -15.14 12.08
CA GLU A 250 -17.79 -16.57 12.00
C GLU A 250 -16.95 -17.19 10.88
N ILE A 251 -16.34 -18.34 11.16
CA ILE A 251 -15.56 -19.11 10.19
C ILE A 251 -16.35 -20.38 9.86
N PRO A 252 -17.08 -20.41 8.73
CA PRO A 252 -17.82 -21.61 8.33
C PRO A 252 -16.88 -22.79 8.10
N VAL A 253 -17.20 -23.93 8.70
CA VAL A 253 -16.51 -25.21 8.50
C VAL A 253 -17.18 -25.92 7.33
N VAL A 254 -16.40 -26.17 6.25
CA VAL A 254 -16.85 -26.89 5.04
C VAL A 254 -16.71 -28.40 5.22
N TYR A 255 -15.63 -28.82 5.86
CA TYR A 255 -15.37 -30.22 6.19
C TYR A 255 -14.58 -30.33 7.50
N GLU A 256 -14.85 -31.39 8.25
CA GLU A 256 -14.11 -31.72 9.45
C GLU A 256 -14.04 -33.22 9.64
N ASP A 257 -12.86 -33.72 9.99
CA ASP A 257 -12.66 -35.08 10.51
C ASP A 257 -11.69 -35.06 11.71
N GLU A 258 -11.18 -36.24 12.08
CA GLU A 258 -10.24 -36.39 13.20
C GLU A 258 -8.92 -35.63 13.00
N TRP A 259 -8.45 -35.46 11.74
CA TRP A 259 -7.10 -35.01 11.39
C TRP A 259 -7.03 -33.58 10.85
N LEU A 260 -8.07 -33.12 10.17
CA LEU A 260 -8.08 -31.82 9.51
C LEU A 260 -9.46 -31.19 9.44
N LEU A 261 -9.46 -29.86 9.16
CA LEU A 261 -10.65 -29.11 8.76
C LEU A 261 -10.37 -28.43 7.41
N VAL A 262 -11.42 -28.22 6.64
CA VAL A 262 -11.46 -27.26 5.54
C VAL A 262 -12.47 -26.20 5.92
N VAL A 263 -12.04 -24.95 5.96
CA VAL A 263 -12.88 -23.82 6.37
C VAL A 263 -13.02 -22.80 5.25
N ASN A 264 -14.10 -22.04 5.26
CA ASN A 264 -14.29 -20.90 4.37
C ASN A 264 -13.87 -19.62 5.11
N LYS A 265 -12.64 -19.15 4.84
CA LYS A 265 -12.12 -17.94 5.46
C LYS A 265 -12.90 -16.72 4.98
N PRO A 266 -13.46 -15.88 5.86
CA PRO A 266 -14.08 -14.62 5.47
C PRO A 266 -13.04 -13.63 4.90
N SER A 267 -13.48 -12.72 4.03
CA SER A 267 -12.68 -11.57 3.60
C SER A 267 -12.39 -10.66 4.80
N GLY A 268 -11.24 -10.01 4.84
CA GLY A 268 -10.84 -9.14 5.94
C GLY A 268 -10.18 -9.85 7.13
N MET A 269 -10.23 -11.18 7.21
CA MET A 269 -9.61 -11.96 8.28
C MET A 269 -8.22 -12.47 7.90
N LEU A 270 -7.26 -12.44 8.82
CA LEU A 270 -5.94 -13.04 8.63
C LEU A 270 -6.03 -14.57 8.63
N SER A 271 -5.19 -15.25 7.82
CA SER A 271 -5.03 -16.72 7.88
C SER A 271 -4.25 -17.16 9.11
N VAL A 272 -3.17 -16.43 9.43
CA VAL A 272 -2.28 -16.66 10.59
C VAL A 272 -2.03 -15.35 11.32
N PRO A 273 -1.65 -15.38 12.62
CA PRO A 273 -1.41 -14.16 13.38
C PRO A 273 -0.42 -13.20 12.69
N GLY A 274 -0.75 -11.93 12.65
CA GLY A 274 0.13 -10.85 12.24
C GLY A 274 1.09 -10.40 13.36
N ARG A 275 1.80 -9.31 13.14
CA ARG A 275 2.69 -8.73 14.18
C ARG A 275 1.92 -8.01 15.27
N ILE A 276 0.85 -7.33 14.90
CA ILE A 276 -0.01 -6.50 15.76
C ILE A 276 -1.33 -7.22 15.96
N GLU A 277 -2.02 -7.50 14.87
CA GLU A 277 -3.29 -8.23 14.86
C GLU A 277 -3.03 -9.73 15.08
N GLN A 278 -3.61 -10.24 16.14
CA GLN A 278 -3.51 -11.65 16.52
C GLN A 278 -4.74 -12.45 16.10
N TYR A 279 -5.88 -11.79 15.82
CA TYR A 279 -7.10 -12.46 15.43
C TYR A 279 -6.98 -13.00 14.00
N SER A 280 -7.02 -14.31 13.87
CA SER A 280 -6.80 -15.02 12.61
C SER A 280 -7.53 -16.36 12.61
N VAL A 281 -7.66 -16.99 11.44
CA VAL A 281 -8.20 -18.35 11.36
C VAL A 281 -7.41 -19.30 12.28
N GLU A 282 -6.08 -19.21 12.27
CA GLU A 282 -5.23 -20.08 13.09
C GLU A 282 -5.50 -19.89 14.58
N THR A 283 -5.59 -18.65 15.10
CA THR A 283 -5.87 -18.41 16.53
C THR A 283 -7.24 -18.89 16.93
N VAL A 284 -8.29 -18.64 16.13
CA VAL A 284 -9.65 -19.11 16.41
C VAL A 284 -9.73 -20.64 16.40
N MET A 285 -9.02 -21.29 15.44
CA MET A 285 -9.00 -22.75 15.38
C MET A 285 -8.18 -23.36 16.51
N GLN A 286 -7.13 -22.70 17.00
CA GLN A 286 -6.36 -23.15 18.16
C GLN A 286 -7.14 -23.07 19.47
N GLU A 287 -8.06 -22.11 19.61
CA GLU A 287 -8.98 -22.08 20.75
C GLU A 287 -9.88 -23.32 20.78
N ARG A 288 -10.33 -23.79 19.61
CA ARG A 288 -11.21 -24.95 19.47
C ARG A 288 -10.46 -26.28 19.38
N TYR A 289 -9.29 -26.27 18.74
CA TYR A 289 -8.43 -27.43 18.53
C TYR A 289 -6.98 -27.08 18.91
N PRO A 290 -6.58 -27.20 20.20
CA PRO A 290 -5.25 -26.86 20.66
C PRO A 290 -4.15 -27.56 19.85
N GLY A 291 -3.19 -26.79 19.34
CA GLY A 291 -2.07 -27.28 18.52
C GLY A 291 -2.37 -27.34 17.01
N SER A 292 -3.57 -27.02 16.57
CA SER A 292 -3.90 -26.94 15.15
C SER A 292 -3.09 -25.84 14.44
N LYS A 293 -2.85 -26.02 13.13
CA LYS A 293 -2.12 -25.09 12.27
C LYS A 293 -2.74 -24.99 10.89
N VAL A 294 -2.74 -23.78 10.36
CA VAL A 294 -3.17 -23.53 8.98
C VAL A 294 -2.13 -24.04 7.99
N ALA A 295 -2.52 -24.92 7.07
CA ALA A 295 -1.60 -25.55 6.13
C ALA A 295 -1.08 -24.62 5.02
N HIS A 296 -1.82 -23.57 4.66
CA HIS A 296 -1.42 -22.56 3.68
C HIS A 296 -2.05 -21.22 4.03
N ARG A 297 -1.76 -20.18 3.27
CA ARG A 297 -2.24 -18.83 3.57
C ARG A 297 -3.03 -18.25 2.40
N LEU A 298 -4.09 -17.53 2.73
CA LEU A 298 -4.75 -16.56 1.88
C LEU A 298 -4.41 -15.16 2.38
N ASP A 299 -4.39 -14.19 1.48
CA ASP A 299 -4.25 -12.78 1.86
C ASP A 299 -5.46 -12.36 2.73
N MET A 300 -5.31 -11.32 3.55
CA MET A 300 -6.36 -10.84 4.44
C MET A 300 -7.67 -10.57 3.70
N GLY A 301 -7.62 -9.84 2.58
CA GLY A 301 -8.79 -9.53 1.76
C GLY A 301 -9.35 -10.70 0.95
N THR A 302 -8.56 -11.78 0.73
CA THR A 302 -9.01 -12.95 -0.03
C THR A 302 -9.88 -13.84 0.85
N SER A 303 -11.06 -14.19 0.37
CA SER A 303 -11.96 -15.17 1.02
C SER A 303 -11.79 -16.58 0.43
N GLY A 304 -12.37 -17.60 1.07
CA GLY A 304 -12.49 -18.96 0.51
C GLY A 304 -11.74 -20.04 1.27
N LEU A 305 -11.54 -21.18 0.59
CA LEU A 305 -11.12 -22.44 1.18
C LEU A 305 -9.71 -22.38 1.77
N LEU A 306 -9.58 -22.82 3.01
CA LEU A 306 -8.35 -22.87 3.78
C LEU A 306 -8.28 -24.19 4.56
N ILE A 307 -7.14 -24.91 4.45
CA ILE A 307 -6.94 -26.19 5.15
C ILE A 307 -6.27 -25.94 6.51
N VAL A 308 -6.84 -26.52 7.54
CA VAL A 308 -6.31 -26.51 8.91
C VAL A 308 -5.97 -27.93 9.34
N ALA A 309 -4.72 -28.19 9.68
CA ALA A 309 -4.28 -29.46 10.27
C ALA A 309 -4.51 -29.46 11.79
N LYS A 310 -5.07 -30.53 12.34
CA LYS A 310 -5.31 -30.66 13.77
C LYS A 310 -4.06 -31.13 14.55
N THR A 311 -3.12 -31.79 13.87
CA THR A 311 -1.89 -32.31 14.48
C THR A 311 -0.63 -31.89 13.73
N PRO A 312 0.56 -31.88 14.37
CA PRO A 312 1.81 -31.54 13.70
C PRO A 312 2.20 -32.49 12.55
N ASP A 313 1.83 -33.77 12.64
CA ASP A 313 2.14 -34.77 11.61
C ASP A 313 1.32 -34.52 10.36
N VAL A 314 0.04 -34.29 10.52
CA VAL A 314 -0.88 -33.91 9.44
C VAL A 314 -0.43 -32.60 8.78
N TYR A 315 -0.01 -31.62 9.60
CA TYR A 315 0.54 -30.35 9.10
C TYR A 315 1.78 -30.60 8.21
N ARG A 316 2.74 -31.42 8.66
CA ARG A 316 3.96 -31.74 7.88
C ARG A 316 3.62 -32.44 6.56
N ALA A 317 2.74 -33.42 6.58
CA ALA A 317 2.31 -34.14 5.39
C ALA A 317 1.60 -33.21 4.38
N LEU A 318 0.74 -32.29 4.82
CA LEU A 318 0.13 -31.28 3.97
C LEU A 318 1.18 -30.30 3.40
N GLN A 319 2.14 -29.84 4.24
CA GLN A 319 3.22 -28.96 3.75
C GLN A 319 4.05 -29.62 2.64
N GLU A 320 4.33 -30.93 2.74
CA GLU A 320 5.01 -31.67 1.67
C GLU A 320 4.22 -31.66 0.37
N GLN A 321 2.88 -31.82 0.41
CA GLN A 321 2.06 -31.76 -0.78
C GLN A 321 2.10 -30.35 -1.41
N PHE A 322 2.10 -29.28 -0.62
CA PHE A 322 2.27 -27.90 -1.12
C PHE A 322 3.65 -27.70 -1.75
N ILE A 323 4.72 -28.17 -1.12
CA ILE A 323 6.10 -28.07 -1.64
C ILE A 323 6.25 -28.87 -2.96
N LYS A 324 5.62 -30.04 -3.05
CA LYS A 324 5.63 -30.90 -4.26
C LYS A 324 4.63 -30.45 -5.33
N HIS A 325 3.94 -29.30 -5.14
CA HIS A 325 2.89 -28.80 -6.05
C HIS A 325 1.75 -29.80 -6.34
N GLN A 326 1.46 -30.68 -5.40
CA GLN A 326 0.39 -31.68 -5.51
C GLN A 326 -0.99 -31.10 -5.16
N VAL A 327 -1.03 -30.00 -4.39
CA VAL A 327 -2.27 -29.30 -4.07
C VAL A 327 -2.66 -28.38 -5.22
N LYS A 328 -3.81 -28.62 -5.85
CA LYS A 328 -4.37 -27.75 -6.87
C LYS A 328 -5.38 -26.79 -6.26
N LYS A 329 -5.47 -25.61 -6.82
CA LYS A 329 -6.34 -24.53 -6.33
C LYS A 329 -6.96 -23.80 -7.50
N LYS A 330 -8.23 -23.41 -7.35
CA LYS A 330 -8.90 -22.49 -8.26
C LYS A 330 -9.42 -21.31 -7.47
N TYR A 331 -9.23 -20.13 -8.03
CA TYR A 331 -9.76 -18.88 -7.50
C TYR A 331 -10.68 -18.27 -8.52
N LEU A 332 -11.71 -17.59 -8.05
CA LEU A 332 -12.55 -16.72 -8.87
C LEU A 332 -12.22 -15.26 -8.53
N ALA A 333 -12.07 -14.46 -9.56
CA ALA A 333 -11.87 -13.03 -9.43
C ALA A 333 -12.83 -12.26 -10.33
N ILE A 334 -13.36 -11.14 -9.83
CA ILE A 334 -14.10 -10.15 -10.62
C ILE A 334 -13.14 -9.02 -10.93
N LEU A 335 -12.97 -8.71 -12.21
CA LEU A 335 -12.05 -7.68 -12.70
C LEU A 335 -12.76 -6.33 -12.90
N GLU A 336 -12.05 -5.24 -12.69
CA GLU A 336 -12.55 -3.91 -12.99
C GLU A 336 -12.91 -3.79 -14.47
N LYS A 337 -14.01 -3.09 -14.78
CA LYS A 337 -14.45 -2.85 -16.16
C LYS A 337 -13.47 -1.95 -16.92
N LEU A 338 -13.32 -2.17 -18.20
CA LEU A 338 -12.44 -1.39 -19.08
C LEU A 338 -12.86 0.07 -19.26
N GLU A 339 -14.13 0.40 -19.06
CA GLU A 339 -14.69 1.76 -19.27
C GLU A 339 -13.96 2.89 -18.50
N LYS A 340 -13.16 2.53 -17.46
CA LYS A 340 -12.31 3.52 -16.76
C LYS A 340 -10.98 3.83 -17.46
N LEU A 341 -10.56 2.98 -18.40
CA LEU A 341 -9.36 3.24 -19.22
C LEU A 341 -9.65 4.14 -20.44
N ASP A 342 -10.90 4.23 -20.88
CA ASP A 342 -11.31 4.91 -22.10
C ASP A 342 -11.18 6.43 -22.09
N LYS A 343 -10.95 7.05 -20.95
CA LYS A 343 -10.69 8.49 -20.88
C LYS A 343 -9.32 8.92 -21.38
N LEU A 344 -8.44 7.97 -21.72
CA LEU A 344 -7.09 8.24 -22.24
C LEU A 344 -6.88 7.83 -23.70
N VAL A 345 -7.84 7.14 -24.32
CA VAL A 345 -7.81 6.76 -25.74
C VAL A 345 -8.81 7.63 -26.51
N LYS A 346 -8.39 8.18 -27.64
CA LYS A 346 -9.23 9.05 -28.48
C LYS A 346 -10.49 8.32 -28.93
N LEU A 347 -11.63 9.01 -28.83
CA LEU A 347 -13.00 8.54 -29.12
C LEU A 347 -13.21 7.88 -30.52
N ASP A 348 -12.28 8.04 -31.44
CA ASP A 348 -12.45 7.58 -32.83
C ASP A 348 -12.17 6.08 -33.07
N GLU A 349 -11.69 5.33 -32.05
CA GLU A 349 -11.44 3.89 -32.16
C GLU A 349 -12.46 3.02 -31.38
N LEU A 350 -13.50 3.63 -30.82
CA LEU A 350 -14.41 3.00 -29.84
C LEU A 350 -15.59 2.21 -30.48
N GLU A 351 -15.83 2.31 -31.78
CA GLU A 351 -16.97 1.63 -32.45
C GLU A 351 -16.77 0.10 -32.60
N ASN A 352 -15.60 -0.47 -32.20
CA ASN A 352 -15.30 -1.89 -32.35
C ASN A 352 -15.01 -2.63 -31.02
N LEU A 353 -15.35 -2.07 -29.85
CA LEU A 353 -15.05 -2.67 -28.53
C LEU A 353 -15.91 -3.91 -28.18
N ASP A 354 -16.99 -4.17 -28.88
CA ASP A 354 -17.82 -5.38 -28.68
C ASP A 354 -17.12 -6.69 -29.13
N HIS A 355 -15.92 -6.61 -29.72
CA HIS A 355 -15.14 -7.74 -30.22
C HIS A 355 -13.67 -7.72 -29.79
N ILE A 356 -13.33 -7.24 -28.59
CA ILE A 356 -12.01 -7.54 -28.04
C ILE A 356 -12.01 -9.03 -27.70
N ASP A 357 -11.38 -9.79 -28.56
CA ASP A 357 -11.16 -11.24 -28.41
C ASP A 357 -10.09 -11.43 -27.31
N TYR A 358 -10.50 -11.29 -26.04
CA TYR A 358 -9.63 -11.66 -24.93
C TYR A 358 -9.31 -13.14 -25.06
N PRO A 359 -8.04 -13.56 -24.92
CA PRO A 359 -7.75 -14.97 -24.88
C PRO A 359 -8.55 -15.57 -23.72
N GLN A 360 -9.53 -16.41 -24.05
CA GLN A 360 -10.42 -17.02 -23.06
C GLN A 360 -9.65 -17.79 -21.99
N ARG A 361 -8.41 -18.20 -22.29
CA ARG A 361 -7.49 -18.88 -21.37
C ARG A 361 -6.04 -18.59 -21.75
N GLY A 362 -5.14 -18.70 -20.77
CA GLY A 362 -3.71 -18.51 -20.99
C GLY A 362 -2.91 -18.70 -19.72
N THR A 363 -1.63 -18.35 -19.79
CA THR A 363 -0.69 -18.43 -18.67
C THR A 363 0.03 -17.10 -18.49
N ILE A 364 0.05 -16.60 -17.26
CA ILE A 364 0.81 -15.41 -16.86
C ILE A 364 2.06 -15.85 -16.11
N SER A 365 3.22 -15.40 -16.56
CA SER A 365 4.51 -15.69 -15.93
C SER A 365 5.27 -14.40 -15.67
N LEU A 366 5.07 -13.80 -14.50
CA LEU A 366 5.66 -12.52 -14.10
C LEU A 366 6.41 -12.70 -12.77
N PRO A 367 7.75 -12.73 -12.78
CA PRO A 367 8.54 -12.86 -11.57
C PRO A 367 8.30 -11.70 -10.62
N MET A 368 8.24 -11.98 -9.31
CA MET A 368 7.81 -11.02 -8.30
C MET A 368 8.73 -10.99 -7.09
N ARG A 369 8.82 -9.83 -6.46
CA ARG A 369 9.45 -9.66 -5.15
C ARG A 369 8.68 -8.66 -4.28
N PRO A 370 8.91 -8.69 -2.95
CA PRO A 370 8.39 -7.63 -2.09
C PRO A 370 8.88 -6.25 -2.53
N ASP A 371 7.98 -5.26 -2.55
CA ASP A 371 8.38 -3.86 -2.64
C ASP A 371 9.01 -3.44 -1.30
N PRO A 372 10.29 -3.13 -1.24
CA PRO A 372 10.93 -2.77 0.02
C PRO A 372 10.42 -1.43 0.57
N MET A 373 9.89 -0.57 -0.30
CA MET A 373 9.47 0.79 0.02
C MET A 373 7.98 0.88 0.38
N ASN A 374 7.15 -0.02 -0.16
CA ASN A 374 5.69 0.04 -0.01
C ASN A 374 5.10 -1.29 0.47
N ARG A 375 5.61 -1.83 1.58
CA ARG A 375 5.01 -3.05 2.16
C ARG A 375 3.56 -2.80 2.61
N PRO A 376 2.66 -3.76 2.39
CA PRO A 376 2.88 -5.15 2.00
C PRO A 376 2.92 -5.39 0.47
N ARG A 377 2.99 -4.35 -0.36
CA ARG A 377 2.98 -4.48 -1.84
C ARG A 377 4.10 -5.40 -2.34
N GLN A 378 3.83 -6.02 -3.46
CA GLN A 378 4.79 -6.75 -4.28
C GLN A 378 4.96 -6.00 -5.60
N VAL A 379 6.07 -6.24 -6.29
CA VAL A 379 6.37 -5.67 -7.62
C VAL A 379 6.83 -6.77 -8.56
N VAL A 380 6.55 -6.59 -9.85
CA VAL A 380 7.14 -7.42 -10.91
C VAL A 380 8.60 -6.98 -11.09
N ASP A 381 9.50 -7.94 -11.07
CA ASP A 381 10.92 -7.70 -11.26
C ASP A 381 11.50 -8.85 -12.07
N MET A 382 11.83 -8.56 -13.34
CA MET A 382 12.28 -9.58 -14.29
C MET A 382 13.70 -10.07 -13.99
N GLU A 383 14.49 -9.32 -13.23
CA GLU A 383 15.89 -9.64 -12.93
C GLU A 383 16.05 -10.35 -11.58
N HIS A 384 15.38 -9.83 -10.53
CA HIS A 384 15.56 -10.31 -9.15
C HIS A 384 14.28 -10.94 -8.56
N GLY A 385 13.20 -10.98 -9.34
CA GLY A 385 11.92 -11.54 -8.91
C GLY A 385 11.94 -13.07 -8.83
N LYS A 386 11.22 -13.62 -7.87
CA LYS A 386 10.98 -15.06 -7.79
C LYS A 386 9.92 -15.46 -8.80
N ARG A 387 10.16 -16.55 -9.52
CA ARG A 387 9.20 -17.11 -10.46
C ARG A 387 7.79 -17.20 -9.87
N ALA A 388 6.81 -16.66 -10.61
CA ALA A 388 5.39 -16.72 -10.29
C ALA A 388 4.62 -17.03 -11.57
N VAL A 389 3.77 -18.07 -11.54
CA VAL A 389 3.04 -18.57 -12.71
C VAL A 389 1.59 -18.84 -12.32
N THR A 390 0.66 -18.34 -13.14
CA THR A 390 -0.78 -18.52 -12.97
C THR A 390 -1.41 -18.82 -14.31
N ASP A 391 -2.13 -19.95 -14.42
CA ASP A 391 -3.03 -20.19 -15.55
C ASP A 391 -4.36 -19.49 -15.28
N TYR A 392 -5.01 -19.03 -16.34
CA TYR A 392 -6.30 -18.36 -16.23
C TYR A 392 -7.28 -18.80 -17.32
N GLU A 393 -8.57 -18.66 -17.02
CA GLU A 393 -9.67 -18.90 -17.94
C GLU A 393 -10.80 -17.92 -17.64
N PHE A 394 -11.22 -17.13 -18.63
CA PHE A 394 -12.37 -16.25 -18.50
C PHE A 394 -13.67 -17.05 -18.51
N ILE A 395 -14.49 -16.86 -17.46
CA ILE A 395 -15.83 -17.44 -17.34
C ILE A 395 -16.86 -16.50 -18.00
N SER A 396 -16.62 -15.20 -17.85
CA SER A 396 -17.38 -14.13 -18.47
C SER A 396 -16.47 -12.91 -18.70
N PRO A 397 -16.88 -11.84 -19.38
CA PRO A 397 -16.04 -10.68 -19.64
C PRO A 397 -15.35 -10.09 -18.40
N ASP A 398 -15.98 -10.17 -17.23
CA ASP A 398 -15.48 -9.60 -15.98
C ASP A 398 -15.11 -10.65 -14.93
N ILE A 399 -15.37 -11.94 -15.17
CA ILE A 399 -15.08 -13.03 -14.22
C ILE A 399 -14.00 -13.94 -14.79
N VAL A 400 -12.92 -14.12 -14.04
CA VAL A 400 -11.81 -14.99 -14.40
C VAL A 400 -11.57 -16.06 -13.35
N ALA A 401 -11.38 -17.31 -13.80
CA ALA A 401 -10.84 -18.40 -13.01
C ALA A 401 -9.31 -18.36 -13.08
N LEU A 402 -8.65 -18.46 -11.93
CA LEU A 402 -7.21 -18.38 -11.78
C LEU A 402 -6.69 -19.67 -11.11
N TYR A 403 -5.70 -20.29 -11.72
CA TYR A 403 -5.10 -21.54 -11.27
C TYR A 403 -3.61 -21.31 -10.99
N PRO A 404 -3.22 -20.89 -9.75
CA PRO A 404 -1.83 -20.59 -9.43
C PRO A 404 -0.98 -21.85 -9.36
N GLN A 405 0.01 -21.98 -10.23
CA GLN A 405 1.05 -23.03 -10.18
C GLN A 405 2.09 -22.75 -9.09
N THR A 406 2.28 -21.50 -8.72
CA THR A 406 3.13 -21.01 -7.63
C THR A 406 2.28 -20.25 -6.62
N GLY A 407 2.79 -20.01 -5.39
CA GLY A 407 2.04 -19.35 -4.33
C GLY A 407 2.79 -18.14 -3.74
N ARG A 408 3.06 -17.10 -4.54
CA ARG A 408 3.69 -15.87 -4.04
C ARG A 408 2.66 -14.95 -3.40
N THR A 409 3.10 -14.16 -2.43
CA THR A 409 2.25 -13.13 -1.81
C THR A 409 1.70 -12.21 -2.89
N HIS A 410 0.39 -11.91 -2.85
CA HIS A 410 -0.34 -11.07 -3.82
C HIS A 410 -0.22 -11.50 -5.29
N GLN A 411 0.20 -12.75 -5.58
CA GLN A 411 0.47 -13.19 -6.95
C GLN A 411 -0.70 -12.93 -7.89
N LEU A 412 -1.89 -13.43 -7.55
CA LEU A 412 -3.07 -13.31 -8.40
C LEU A 412 -3.48 -11.84 -8.59
N ARG A 413 -3.36 -11.05 -7.56
CA ARG A 413 -3.69 -9.62 -7.58
C ARG A 413 -2.80 -8.86 -8.56
N ILE A 414 -1.48 -9.10 -8.55
CA ILE A 414 -0.55 -8.49 -9.50
C ILE A 414 -0.72 -9.04 -10.90
N HIS A 415 -0.88 -10.36 -11.06
CA HIS A 415 -1.08 -10.97 -12.37
C HIS A 415 -2.32 -10.42 -13.07
N CYS A 416 -3.39 -10.09 -12.33
CA CYS A 416 -4.56 -9.42 -12.89
C CYS A 416 -4.28 -7.96 -13.23
N ALA A 417 -3.61 -7.22 -12.34
CA ALA A 417 -3.46 -5.77 -12.46
C ALA A 417 -2.34 -5.33 -13.41
N HIS A 418 -1.26 -6.14 -13.55
CA HIS A 418 -0.08 -5.76 -14.33
C HIS A 418 -0.39 -5.71 -15.84
N PRO A 419 0.12 -4.69 -16.59
CA PRO A 419 -0.10 -4.59 -18.05
C PRO A 419 0.37 -5.82 -18.84
N ASP A 420 1.49 -6.45 -18.42
CA ASP A 420 1.99 -7.69 -19.04
C ASP A 420 1.27 -8.96 -18.51
N GLY A 421 0.26 -8.79 -17.63
CA GLY A 421 -0.67 -9.82 -17.17
C GLY A 421 -2.04 -9.64 -17.84
N LEU A 422 -3.13 -9.52 -17.04
CA LEU A 422 -4.45 -9.24 -17.59
C LEU A 422 -4.70 -7.74 -17.82
N GLY A 423 -3.87 -6.84 -17.28
CA GLY A 423 -4.03 -5.40 -17.36
C GLY A 423 -5.30 -4.85 -16.68
N ARG A 424 -5.99 -5.69 -15.90
CA ARG A 424 -7.26 -5.38 -15.24
C ARG A 424 -7.18 -5.74 -13.75
N PRO A 425 -7.13 -4.76 -12.84
CA PRO A 425 -7.17 -5.02 -11.40
C PRO A 425 -8.43 -5.79 -10.98
N ILE A 426 -8.32 -6.51 -9.87
CA ILE A 426 -9.47 -7.14 -9.23
C ILE A 426 -10.30 -6.05 -8.53
N VAL A 427 -11.62 -6.09 -8.67
CA VAL A 427 -12.55 -5.16 -8.00
C VAL A 427 -12.29 -5.15 -6.50
N GLY A 428 -12.17 -3.95 -5.93
CA GLY A 428 -11.92 -3.76 -4.50
C GLY A 428 -10.49 -4.00 -4.06
N ASP A 429 -9.54 -4.14 -4.99
CA ASP A 429 -8.12 -4.25 -4.67
C ASP A 429 -7.52 -2.90 -4.31
N GLU A 430 -7.47 -2.60 -3.02
CA GLU A 430 -6.93 -1.34 -2.48
C GLU A 430 -5.42 -1.12 -2.74
N LEU A 431 -4.67 -2.17 -3.07
CA LEU A 431 -3.22 -2.06 -3.33
C LEU A 431 -2.90 -1.88 -4.81
N TYR A 432 -3.61 -2.55 -5.71
CA TYR A 432 -3.26 -2.61 -7.13
C TYR A 432 -4.36 -2.09 -8.06
N GLY A 433 -5.54 -1.76 -7.51
CA GLY A 433 -6.71 -1.26 -8.22
C GLY A 433 -7.42 -0.16 -7.44
N THR A 434 -8.74 -0.13 -7.54
CA THR A 434 -9.62 0.80 -6.83
C THR A 434 -10.20 0.13 -5.59
N LYS A 435 -10.10 0.79 -4.43
CA LYS A 435 -10.72 0.31 -3.19
C LYS A 435 -12.23 0.16 -3.37
N GLY A 436 -12.78 -0.95 -2.89
CA GLY A 436 -14.22 -1.23 -2.81
C GLY A 436 -14.58 -1.77 -1.43
N GLU A 437 -15.79 -2.27 -1.27
CA GLU A 437 -16.24 -2.87 0.00
C GLU A 437 -15.36 -4.04 0.44
N ARG A 438 -14.93 -4.86 -0.52
CA ARG A 438 -13.99 -5.97 -0.30
C ARG A 438 -13.22 -6.32 -1.58
N LEU A 439 -12.12 -7.02 -1.41
CA LEU A 439 -11.40 -7.65 -2.53
C LEU A 439 -12.25 -8.79 -3.12
N MET A 440 -12.60 -8.69 -4.40
CA MET A 440 -13.41 -9.67 -5.12
C MET A 440 -12.54 -10.82 -5.65
N LEU A 441 -11.78 -11.45 -4.74
CA LEU A 441 -10.95 -12.63 -4.97
C LEU A 441 -11.34 -13.71 -3.96
N HIS A 442 -11.69 -14.91 -4.49
CA HIS A 442 -12.20 -16.03 -3.70
C HIS A 442 -11.51 -17.34 -4.06
N ALA A 443 -10.94 -18.03 -3.09
CA ALA A 443 -10.42 -19.39 -3.23
C ALA A 443 -11.60 -20.40 -3.30
N SER A 444 -12.09 -20.66 -4.51
CA SER A 444 -13.34 -21.38 -4.74
C SER A 444 -13.19 -22.89 -4.66
N GLU A 445 -12.05 -23.44 -5.11
CA GLU A 445 -11.87 -24.89 -5.12
C GLU A 445 -10.45 -25.28 -4.69
N ILE A 446 -10.35 -26.45 -4.01
CA ILE A 446 -9.06 -27.01 -3.59
C ILE A 446 -9.07 -28.53 -3.72
N TRP A 447 -7.99 -29.07 -4.27
CA TRP A 447 -7.75 -30.53 -4.42
C TRP A 447 -6.45 -30.91 -3.73
N PHE A 448 -6.48 -31.96 -2.94
CA PHE A 448 -5.30 -32.52 -2.26
C PHE A 448 -5.54 -33.99 -1.91
N THR A 449 -4.51 -34.70 -1.47
CA THR A 449 -4.65 -36.04 -0.94
C THR A 449 -4.79 -35.99 0.57
N HIS A 450 -5.77 -36.70 1.12
CA HIS A 450 -5.92 -36.80 2.58
C HIS A 450 -4.66 -37.41 3.20
N PRO A 451 -3.97 -36.70 4.13
CA PRO A 451 -2.62 -37.09 4.58
C PRO A 451 -2.56 -38.42 5.37
N VAL A 452 -3.68 -38.91 5.87
CA VAL A 452 -3.75 -40.15 6.65
C VAL A 452 -4.52 -41.23 5.90
N LYS A 453 -5.65 -40.87 5.28
CA LYS A 453 -6.49 -41.83 4.54
C LYS A 453 -5.98 -42.12 3.12
N GLU A 454 -5.03 -41.28 2.62
CA GLU A 454 -4.43 -41.37 1.28
C GLU A 454 -5.45 -41.36 0.12
N VAL A 455 -6.62 -40.80 0.36
CA VAL A 455 -7.68 -40.63 -0.65
C VAL A 455 -7.67 -39.23 -1.24
N PRO A 456 -8.03 -39.05 -2.53
CA PRO A 456 -8.18 -37.73 -3.13
C PRO A 456 -9.35 -36.99 -2.49
N MET A 457 -9.12 -35.72 -2.13
CA MET A 457 -10.12 -34.82 -1.58
C MET A 457 -10.34 -33.67 -2.55
N HIS A 458 -11.59 -33.26 -2.72
CA HIS A 458 -11.99 -32.08 -3.48
C HIS A 458 -13.07 -31.34 -2.71
N PHE A 459 -12.88 -30.03 -2.55
CA PHE A 459 -13.86 -29.14 -1.94
C PHE A 459 -14.10 -27.95 -2.84
N GLU A 460 -15.37 -27.56 -2.89
CA GLU A 460 -15.84 -26.36 -3.57
C GLU A 460 -16.61 -25.49 -2.59
N CYS A 461 -16.41 -24.19 -2.69
CA CYS A 461 -17.13 -23.19 -1.93
C CYS A 461 -17.57 -22.07 -2.87
N GLY A 462 -18.86 -21.96 -3.10
CA GLY A 462 -19.44 -20.89 -3.90
C GLY A 462 -19.25 -19.52 -3.23
N VAL A 463 -19.12 -18.47 -4.02
CA VAL A 463 -19.18 -17.09 -3.57
C VAL A 463 -20.61 -16.82 -3.12
N ARG A 464 -20.97 -17.14 -1.88
CA ARG A 464 -22.23 -16.68 -1.31
C ARG A 464 -22.09 -15.18 -1.06
N ASN A 465 -22.96 -14.38 -1.69
CA ASN A 465 -23.04 -12.91 -1.64
C ASN A 465 -22.09 -12.17 -2.59
N VAL A 466 -22.29 -12.37 -3.89
CA VAL A 466 -21.97 -11.41 -4.94
C VAL A 466 -23.31 -11.08 -5.62
N GLU A 467 -24.26 -10.58 -4.85
CA GLU A 467 -25.42 -9.83 -5.32
C GLU A 467 -25.37 -8.42 -4.76
#